data_2a8100103f308dc0185630562560701f
#
_entry.id   2a8100103f308dc0185630562560701f
#
_cell.length_a   1.000
_cell.length_b   1.000
_cell.length_c   1.000
_cell.angle_alpha   90.00
_cell.angle_beta   90.00
_cell.angle_gamma   90.00
#
_symmetry.space_group_name_H-M   'P 1'
#
loop_
_entity.id
_entity.type
_entity.pdbx_description
1 polymer ?
#
loop_
_entity_poly.entity_id
_entity_poly.type
_entity_poly.pdbx_seq_one_letter_code
_entity_poly.pdbx_strand_id
1 'polypeptide(L)'
;MTSDRMRRVNEAMREVLSGAITQELKDPRVGFVTVTAVETSPDLRHARVYVSVLGNPGERKRSMQALNKAHGFLQRRVAGELRIKNTPQLEFLYDDTVENAMRITQLLEEGE
;
A
#
# COMPACT_ATOMS: atom_id res chain seq x y z
N MET A 1 13.09 -8.68 -13.29
CA MET A 1 11.89 -9.54 -13.44
C MET A 1 11.51 -10.16 -12.09
N THR A 2 10.26 -10.06 -11.68
CA THR A 2 9.81 -10.62 -10.43
C THR A 2 9.59 -12.13 -10.60
N SER A 3 10.17 -12.94 -9.69
CA SER A 3 9.96 -14.40 -9.73
C SER A 3 8.52 -14.74 -9.33
N ASP A 4 8.06 -15.96 -9.69
CA ASP A 4 6.72 -16.41 -9.30
C ASP A 4 6.55 -16.44 -7.78
N ARG A 5 7.60 -16.81 -7.05
CA ARG A 5 7.59 -16.80 -5.59
C ARG A 5 7.38 -15.40 -5.05
N MET A 6 8.12 -14.41 -5.58
CA MET A 6 7.99 -13.02 -5.18
C MET A 6 6.60 -12.48 -5.48
N ARG A 7 6.06 -12.81 -6.64
CA ARG A 7 4.72 -12.39 -7.03
C ARG A 7 3.67 -12.95 -6.06
N ARG A 8 3.80 -14.22 -5.66
CA ARG A 8 2.90 -14.84 -4.69
C ARG A 8 3.00 -14.18 -3.32
N VAL A 9 4.21 -13.89 -2.87
CA VAL A 9 4.43 -13.19 -1.60
C VAL A 9 3.80 -11.81 -1.66
N ASN A 10 4.04 -11.06 -2.73
CA ASN A 10 3.49 -9.72 -2.90
C ASN A 10 1.96 -9.73 -2.88
N GLU A 11 1.35 -10.68 -3.58
CA GLU A 11 -0.11 -10.79 -3.65
C GLU A 11 -0.70 -11.22 -2.30
N ALA A 12 -0.07 -12.15 -1.61
CA ALA A 12 -0.50 -12.57 -0.29
C ALA A 12 -0.43 -11.39 0.71
N MET A 13 0.65 -10.62 0.67
CA MET A 13 0.79 -9.43 1.50
C MET A 13 -0.29 -8.39 1.19
N ARG A 14 -0.58 -8.18 -0.09
CA ARG A 14 -1.62 -7.24 -0.51
C ARG A 14 -2.97 -7.64 0.08
N GLU A 15 -3.33 -8.90 0.01
CA GLU A 15 -4.60 -9.40 0.55
C GLU A 15 -4.68 -9.23 2.06
N VAL A 16 -3.63 -9.60 2.78
CA VAL A 16 -3.58 -9.47 4.25
C VAL A 16 -3.71 -8.01 4.66
N LEU A 17 -2.94 -7.14 4.02
CA LEU A 17 -2.94 -5.71 4.35
C LEU A 17 -4.26 -5.05 3.98
N SER A 18 -4.85 -5.39 2.83
CA SER A 18 -6.16 -4.87 2.44
C SER A 18 -7.21 -5.22 3.49
N GLY A 19 -7.26 -6.48 3.92
CA GLY A 19 -8.21 -6.92 4.95
C GLY A 19 -7.97 -6.24 6.29
N ALA A 20 -6.72 -6.13 6.70
CA ALA A 20 -6.38 -5.51 7.99
C ALA A 20 -6.74 -4.02 8.00
N ILE A 21 -6.47 -3.29 6.93
CA ILE A 21 -6.76 -1.86 6.84
C ILE A 21 -8.26 -1.60 6.79
N THR A 22 -9.01 -2.38 5.99
CA THR A 22 -10.44 -2.13 5.80
C THR A 22 -11.30 -2.66 6.93
N GLN A 23 -10.91 -3.76 7.58
CA GLN A 23 -11.77 -4.45 8.53
C GLN A 23 -11.30 -4.35 9.99
N GLU A 24 -10.00 -4.27 10.22
CA GLU A 24 -9.44 -4.35 11.57
C GLU A 24 -8.92 -3.00 12.10
N LEU A 25 -8.45 -2.12 11.21
CA LEU A 25 -7.90 -0.84 11.61
C LEU A 25 -9.04 0.14 11.90
N LYS A 26 -9.18 0.51 13.19
CA LYS A 26 -10.27 1.36 13.66
C LYS A 26 -9.80 2.78 13.98
N ASP A 27 -9.05 3.38 13.07
CA ASP A 27 -8.61 4.76 13.22
C ASP A 27 -9.49 5.64 12.31
N PRO A 28 -10.26 6.59 12.87
CA PRO A 28 -11.14 7.44 12.07
C PRO A 28 -10.42 8.33 11.08
N ARG A 29 -9.09 8.48 11.23
CA ARG A 29 -8.28 9.24 10.28
C ARG A 29 -8.00 8.46 9.01
N VAL A 30 -8.16 7.14 9.05
CA VAL A 30 -8.04 6.31 7.86
C VAL A 30 -9.35 6.36 7.11
N GLY A 31 -9.35 6.98 5.93
CA GLY A 31 -10.52 7.05 5.07
C GLY A 31 -10.62 5.83 4.16
N PHE A 32 -11.06 6.05 2.93
CA PHE A 32 -11.14 4.99 1.95
C PHE A 32 -9.75 4.74 1.36
N VAL A 33 -9.07 3.72 1.89
CA VAL A 33 -7.72 3.33 1.49
C VAL A 33 -7.78 1.99 0.77
N THR A 34 -7.13 1.93 -0.38
CA THR A 34 -7.00 0.70 -1.16
C THR A 34 -5.51 0.38 -1.33
N VAL A 35 -5.10 -0.85 -1.00
CA VAL A 35 -3.75 -1.31 -1.32
C VAL A 35 -3.72 -1.68 -2.79
N THR A 36 -2.96 -0.94 -3.59
CA THR A 36 -2.91 -1.12 -5.04
C THR A 36 -1.84 -2.09 -5.47
N ALA A 37 -0.71 -2.12 -4.76
CA ALA A 37 0.39 -3.01 -5.10
C ALA A 37 1.32 -3.21 -3.90
N VAL A 38 2.04 -4.30 -3.90
CA VAL A 38 3.12 -4.55 -2.95
C VAL A 38 4.34 -5.00 -3.74
N GLU A 39 5.48 -4.38 -3.47
CA GLU A 39 6.77 -4.75 -4.07
C GLU A 39 7.75 -5.11 -2.96
N THR A 40 8.13 -6.38 -2.90
CA THR A 40 9.08 -6.87 -1.92
C THR A 40 10.47 -6.91 -2.55
N SER A 41 11.49 -6.48 -1.80
CA SER A 41 12.88 -6.56 -2.26
C SER A 41 13.33 -8.02 -2.44
N PRO A 42 14.30 -8.28 -3.34
CA PRO A 42 14.75 -9.66 -3.59
C PRO A 42 15.25 -10.40 -2.36
N ASP A 43 15.81 -9.68 -1.37
CA ASP A 43 16.28 -10.25 -0.12
C ASP A 43 15.18 -10.43 0.92
N LEU A 44 13.92 -10.08 0.59
CA LEU A 44 12.75 -10.18 1.46
C LEU A 44 12.86 -9.35 2.75
N ARG A 45 13.70 -8.30 2.76
CA ARG A 45 13.88 -7.46 3.94
C ARG A 45 12.99 -6.23 3.95
N HIS A 46 12.58 -5.76 2.79
CA HIS A 46 11.75 -4.56 2.65
C HIS A 46 10.59 -4.82 1.71
N ALA A 47 9.45 -4.23 2.02
CA ALA A 47 8.27 -4.30 1.17
C ALA A 47 7.66 -2.90 1.03
N ARG A 48 7.53 -2.42 -0.20
CA ARG A 48 6.86 -1.16 -0.50
C ARG A 48 5.38 -1.46 -0.72
N VAL A 49 4.55 -0.84 0.08
CA VAL A 49 3.09 -1.01 0.02
C VAL A 49 2.50 0.27 -0.56
N TYR A 50 2.02 0.17 -1.79
CA TYR A 50 1.39 1.30 -2.47
C TYR A 50 -0.08 1.34 -2.15
N VAL A 51 -0.55 2.50 -1.74
CA VAL A 51 -1.95 2.71 -1.37
C VAL A 51 -2.54 3.88 -2.13
N SER A 52 -3.80 3.75 -2.50
CA SER A 52 -4.62 4.81 -3.06
C SER A 52 -5.55 5.29 -1.96
N VAL A 53 -5.75 6.60 -1.86
CA VAL A 53 -6.65 7.20 -0.86
C VAL A 53 -7.65 8.08 -1.58
N LEU A 54 -8.93 7.78 -1.39
CA LEU A 54 -9.99 8.61 -1.93
C LEU A 54 -10.20 9.83 -1.02
N GLY A 55 -10.14 11.03 -1.60
CA GLY A 55 -10.34 12.25 -0.86
C GLY A 55 -9.42 13.37 -1.29
N ASN A 56 -9.49 14.50 -0.59
CA ASN A 56 -8.66 15.67 -0.87
C ASN A 56 -7.23 15.47 -0.30
N PRO A 57 -6.28 16.36 -0.63
CA PRO A 57 -4.90 16.23 -0.14
C PRO A 57 -4.77 16.16 1.39
N GLY A 58 -5.63 16.88 2.12
CA GLY A 58 -5.62 16.84 3.58
C GLY A 58 -6.05 15.49 4.13
N GLU A 59 -7.11 14.90 3.54
CA GLU A 59 -7.58 13.57 3.90
C GLU A 59 -6.55 12.51 3.58
N ARG A 60 -5.89 12.64 2.42
CA ARG A 60 -4.81 11.76 2.01
C ARG A 60 -3.68 11.78 3.02
N LYS A 61 -3.25 12.98 3.42
CA LYS A 61 -2.17 13.14 4.39
C LYS A 61 -2.52 12.50 5.72
N ARG A 62 -3.75 12.73 6.21
CA ARG A 62 -4.21 12.13 7.48
C ARG A 62 -4.24 10.61 7.40
N SER A 63 -4.72 10.07 6.29
CA SER A 63 -4.75 8.61 6.09
C SER A 63 -3.35 8.02 6.07
N MET A 64 -2.40 8.64 5.37
CA MET A 64 -1.03 8.16 5.33
C MET A 64 -0.37 8.22 6.72
N GLN A 65 -0.61 9.27 7.49
CA GLN A 65 -0.10 9.38 8.84
C GLN A 65 -0.68 8.30 9.75
N ALA A 66 -1.97 8.00 9.60
CA ALA A 66 -2.63 6.96 10.38
C ALA A 66 -2.07 5.56 10.04
N LEU A 67 -1.81 5.30 8.75
CA LEU A 67 -1.18 4.04 8.33
C LEU A 67 0.22 3.89 8.93
N ASN A 68 1.00 4.98 8.93
CA ASN A 68 2.34 4.95 9.51
C ASN A 68 2.30 4.73 11.03
N LYS A 69 1.31 5.28 11.72
CA LYS A 69 1.11 5.01 13.15
C LYS A 69 0.70 3.57 13.41
N ALA A 70 -0.06 2.98 12.50
CA ALA A 70 -0.50 1.59 12.62
C ALA A 70 0.54 0.59 12.08
N HIS A 71 1.73 1.05 11.74
CA HIS A 71 2.80 0.24 11.15
C HIS A 71 3.06 -1.04 11.94
N GLY A 72 3.22 -0.93 13.25
CA GLY A 72 3.50 -2.10 14.10
C GLY A 72 2.40 -3.14 14.07
N PHE A 73 1.14 -2.70 14.11
CA PHE A 73 -0.01 -3.59 14.00
C PHE A 73 -0.02 -4.30 12.64
N LEU A 74 0.15 -3.55 11.55
CA LEU A 74 0.15 -4.12 10.21
C LEU A 74 1.33 -5.07 9.99
N GLN A 75 2.49 -4.71 10.54
CA GLN A 75 3.69 -5.55 10.52
C GLN A 75 3.42 -6.91 11.19
N ARG A 76 2.76 -6.90 12.35
CA ARG A 76 2.42 -8.13 13.09
C ARG A 76 1.38 -8.97 12.34
N ARG A 77 0.43 -8.32 11.67
CA ARG A 77 -0.57 -9.05 10.89
C ARG A 77 0.08 -9.81 9.74
N VAL A 78 1.00 -9.17 9.04
CA VAL A 78 1.76 -9.84 7.97
C VAL A 78 2.58 -10.98 8.53
N ALA A 79 3.27 -10.76 9.64
CA ALA A 79 4.08 -11.79 10.29
C ALA A 79 3.25 -13.02 10.70
N GLY A 80 2.03 -12.78 11.19
CA GLY A 80 1.16 -13.87 11.63
C GLY A 80 0.55 -14.68 10.51
N GLU A 81 0.30 -14.05 9.36
CA GLU A 81 -0.37 -14.70 8.22
C GLU A 81 0.61 -15.33 7.24
N LEU A 82 1.77 -14.71 7.04
CA LEU A 82 2.76 -15.20 6.09
C LEU A 82 3.83 -16.03 6.81
N ARG A 83 3.97 -17.28 6.40
CA ARG A 83 4.97 -18.19 6.98
C ARG A 83 6.30 -18.05 6.25
N ILE A 84 6.89 -16.86 6.34
CA ILE A 84 8.22 -16.58 5.80
C ILE A 84 9.20 -16.39 6.96
N LYS A 85 10.45 -16.72 6.72
CA LYS A 85 11.49 -16.75 7.78
C LYS A 85 11.62 -15.41 8.47
N ASN A 86 11.67 -14.33 7.69
CA ASN A 86 11.75 -12.96 8.19
C ASN A 86 10.64 -12.13 7.55
N THR A 87 9.90 -11.37 8.38
CA THR A 87 8.87 -10.49 7.86
C THR A 87 9.52 -9.23 7.28
N PRO A 88 9.25 -8.89 6.01
CA PRO A 88 9.80 -7.66 5.44
C PRO A 88 9.34 -6.41 6.19
N GLN A 89 10.22 -5.42 6.28
CA GLN A 89 9.89 -4.12 6.83
C GLN A 89 8.95 -3.39 5.86
N LEU A 90 7.76 -3.06 6.32
CA LEU A 90 6.76 -2.38 5.49
C LEU A 90 7.06 -0.90 5.37
N GLU A 91 6.85 -0.36 4.17
CA GLU A 91 6.90 1.08 3.91
C GLU A 91 5.65 1.44 3.11
N PHE A 92 4.84 2.37 3.62
CA PHE A 92 3.62 2.78 2.95
C PHE A 92 3.87 4.00 2.08
N LEU A 93 3.51 3.87 0.80
CA LEU A 93 3.70 4.92 -0.20
C LEU A 93 2.37 5.21 -0.88
N TYR A 94 2.13 6.48 -1.15
CA TYR A 94 0.93 6.86 -1.89
C TYR A 94 1.11 6.56 -3.37
N ASP A 95 0.13 5.86 -3.94
CA ASP A 95 0.12 5.53 -5.36
C ASP A 95 -0.61 6.63 -6.13
N ASP A 96 0.15 7.45 -6.85
CA ASP A 96 -0.36 8.57 -7.62
C ASP A 96 -0.55 8.24 -9.11
N THR A 97 -0.48 6.96 -9.47
CA THR A 97 -0.54 6.53 -10.87
C THR A 97 -1.79 7.05 -11.58
N VAL A 98 -2.94 6.95 -10.93
CA VAL A 98 -4.21 7.41 -11.51
C VAL A 98 -4.19 8.93 -11.73
N GLU A 99 -3.72 9.69 -10.75
CA GLU A 99 -3.62 11.14 -10.84
C GLU A 99 -2.66 11.57 -11.95
N ASN A 100 -1.52 10.91 -12.04
CA ASN A 100 -0.53 11.18 -13.08
C ASN A 100 -1.09 10.86 -14.46
N ALA A 101 -1.80 9.75 -14.62
CA ALA A 101 -2.43 9.39 -15.89
C ALA A 101 -3.48 10.43 -16.30
N MET A 102 -4.30 10.90 -15.37
CA MET A 102 -5.30 11.93 -15.64
C MET A 102 -4.64 13.26 -16.01
N ARG A 103 -3.57 13.62 -15.33
CA ARG A 103 -2.81 14.85 -15.65
C ARG A 103 -2.22 14.79 -17.04
N ILE A 104 -1.62 13.68 -17.42
CA ILE A 104 -1.03 13.49 -18.75
C ILE A 104 -2.12 13.62 -19.83
N THR A 105 -3.26 12.97 -19.62
CA THR A 105 -4.40 13.05 -20.54
C THR A 105 -4.87 14.49 -20.71
N GLN A 106 -5.01 15.21 -19.61
CA GLN A 106 -5.44 16.60 -19.60
C GLN A 106 -4.43 17.50 -20.35
N LEU A 107 -3.14 17.29 -20.13
CA LEU A 107 -2.09 18.04 -20.82
C LEU A 107 -2.11 17.77 -22.33
N LEU A 108 -2.37 16.53 -22.75
CA LEU A 108 -2.48 16.19 -24.16
C LEU A 108 -3.70 16.85 -24.81
N GLU A 109 -4.83 16.92 -24.11
CA GLU A 109 -6.03 17.60 -24.59
C GLU A 109 -5.81 19.12 -24.73
N GLU A 110 -5.13 19.73 -23.78
CA GLU A 110 -4.83 21.16 -23.79
C GLU A 110 -3.75 21.54 -24.81
N GLY A 111 -2.94 20.59 -25.23
CA GLY A 111 -1.84 20.81 -26.16
C GLY A 111 -2.24 20.87 -27.63
N GLU A 112 -3.51 20.73 -27.96
CA GLU A 112 -3.99 20.80 -29.34
C GLU A 112 -4.15 22.23 -29.84
#